data_da9728ea141b54e036976b2916d59ebf
#
_entry.id   da9728ea141b54e036976b2916d59ebf
#
_cell.length_a   1.000
_cell.length_b   1.000
_cell.length_c   1.000
_cell.angle_alpha   90.00
_cell.angle_beta   90.00
_cell.angle_gamma   90.00
#
_symmetry.space_group_name_H-M   'P 1'
#
loop_
_entity.id
_entity.type
_entity.pdbx_description
1 polymer ?
#
loop_
_entity_poly.entity_id
_entity_poly.type
_entity_poly.pdbx_seq_one_letter_code
_entity_poly.pdbx_strand_id
1 'polypeptide(L)'
;MTTSNNRIEKLLIEGGGFPAFWYSFGYGKQMLRQITPKFIAGYSAGSLVAVLLLLPDCNTHGIMELFYNTVRCCNLCALEPLIRSTMGECLPTNIHEIANGKLGIILCAANNDRQCKMVINWDSKEELIDCLVASCYIPFLMDGCRTDDKQYRCRDAIFSRNLYEFTKEFDYIIKKEHQNNGIIHFIENIIPVPPGEAVDLVYHGELASAYDCNNVDDTSNSFI
;
A
#
# COMPACT_ATOMS: atom_id res chain seq x y z
N MET A 1 -12.19 -18.06 31.74
CA MET A 1 -12.67 -17.14 30.72
C MET A 1 -11.55 -16.99 29.71
N THR A 2 -11.66 -17.65 28.57
CA THR A 2 -10.67 -17.58 27.49
C THR A 2 -11.00 -16.31 26.68
N THR A 3 -10.23 -15.25 26.90
CA THR A 3 -10.21 -14.10 25.98
C THR A 3 -9.81 -14.63 24.61
N SER A 4 -10.74 -14.68 23.67
CA SER A 4 -10.40 -14.89 22.27
C SER A 4 -9.61 -13.67 21.83
N ASN A 5 -8.27 -13.73 21.95
CA ASN A 5 -7.40 -12.80 21.27
C ASN A 5 -7.74 -12.91 19.78
N ASN A 6 -8.50 -11.97 19.24
CA ASN A 6 -8.70 -11.82 17.80
C ASN A 6 -7.31 -11.48 17.20
N ARG A 7 -6.57 -12.54 16.89
CA ARG A 7 -5.22 -12.41 16.33
C ARG A 7 -5.35 -12.02 14.88
N ILE A 8 -4.98 -10.81 14.53
CA ILE A 8 -4.89 -10.38 13.13
C ILE A 8 -3.73 -11.14 12.49
N GLU A 9 -4.04 -12.09 11.62
CA GLU A 9 -3.04 -12.88 10.91
C GLU A 9 -2.76 -12.30 9.53
N LYS A 10 -3.80 -11.76 8.86
CA LYS A 10 -3.74 -11.20 7.50
C LYS A 10 -4.19 -9.76 7.51
N LEU A 11 -3.27 -8.86 7.21
CA LEU A 11 -3.49 -7.42 7.13
C LEU A 11 -3.51 -6.99 5.66
N LEU A 12 -4.53 -6.23 5.26
CA LEU A 12 -4.60 -5.57 3.95
C LEU A 12 -4.42 -4.07 4.09
N ILE A 13 -3.66 -3.48 3.17
CA ILE A 13 -3.51 -2.04 3.02
C ILE A 13 -4.10 -1.63 1.68
N GLU A 14 -5.17 -0.84 1.72
CA GLU A 14 -5.84 -0.39 0.51
C GLU A 14 -5.05 0.70 -0.22
N GLY A 15 -5.28 0.80 -1.53
CA GLY A 15 -4.79 1.89 -2.35
C GLY A 15 -5.49 3.22 -2.03
N GLY A 16 -5.21 4.25 -2.81
CA GLY A 16 -5.84 5.57 -2.68
C GLY A 16 -4.87 6.73 -2.91
N GLY A 17 -3.80 6.50 -3.66
CA GLY A 17 -2.82 7.51 -4.03
C GLY A 17 -1.94 7.98 -2.87
N PHE A 18 -1.29 9.13 -3.03
CA PHE A 18 -0.31 9.62 -2.07
C PHE A 18 -0.87 10.00 -0.69
N PRO A 19 -2.06 10.62 -0.59
CA PRO A 19 -2.64 10.89 0.72
C PRO A 19 -2.93 9.62 1.52
N ALA A 20 -3.44 8.57 0.85
CA ALA A 20 -3.68 7.29 1.49
C ALA A 20 -2.37 6.56 1.83
N PHE A 21 -1.32 6.70 1.01
CA PHE A 21 0.02 6.17 1.28
C PHE A 21 0.52 6.66 2.65
N TRP A 22 0.58 7.98 2.87
CA TRP A 22 1.12 8.55 4.11
C TRP A 22 0.27 8.20 5.33
N TYR A 23 -1.05 8.34 5.21
CA TYR A 23 -1.97 7.97 6.28
C TYR A 23 -1.82 6.49 6.66
N SER A 24 -1.87 5.58 5.68
CA SER A 24 -1.77 4.14 5.92
C SER A 24 -0.39 3.73 6.44
N PHE A 25 0.66 4.45 6.05
CA PHE A 25 2.00 4.21 6.58
C PHE A 25 2.08 4.55 8.07
N GLY A 26 1.56 5.71 8.51
CA GLY A 26 1.49 6.09 9.91
C GLY A 26 0.64 5.10 10.72
N TYR A 27 -0.57 4.80 10.21
CA TYR A 27 -1.48 3.83 10.83
C TYR A 27 -0.82 2.46 11.01
N GLY A 28 -0.23 1.93 9.94
CA GLY A 28 0.43 0.62 9.94
C GLY A 28 1.63 0.56 10.89
N LYS A 29 2.47 1.60 10.91
CA LYS A 29 3.59 1.69 11.86
C LYS A 29 3.13 1.61 13.31
N GLN A 30 2.09 2.35 13.66
CA GLN A 30 1.56 2.34 15.03
C GLN A 30 0.92 0.99 15.37
N MET A 31 0.14 0.43 14.43
CA MET A 31 -0.50 -0.86 14.61
C MET A 31 0.52 -1.99 14.83
N LEU A 32 1.59 -2.03 14.05
CA LEU A 32 2.64 -3.06 14.15
C LEU A 32 3.47 -3.00 15.43
N ARG A 33 3.37 -1.92 16.23
CA ARG A 33 3.92 -1.90 17.60
C ARG A 33 3.13 -2.77 18.57
N GLN A 34 1.87 -3.06 18.25
CA GLN A 34 0.95 -3.78 19.14
C GLN A 34 0.62 -5.20 18.63
N ILE A 35 0.63 -5.39 17.31
CA ILE A 35 0.33 -6.67 16.68
C ILE A 35 1.44 -7.09 15.74
N THR A 36 1.52 -8.40 15.48
CA THR A 36 2.46 -8.98 14.51
C THR A 36 1.66 -9.87 13.54
N PRO A 37 1.16 -9.29 12.42
CA PRO A 37 0.48 -10.10 11.43
C PRO A 37 1.47 -11.07 10.78
N LYS A 38 1.00 -12.25 10.41
CA LYS A 38 1.81 -13.23 9.68
C LYS A 38 2.00 -12.83 8.22
N PHE A 39 1.03 -12.08 7.69
CA PHE A 39 0.97 -11.73 6.28
C PHE A 39 0.42 -10.32 6.11
N ILE A 40 1.09 -9.51 5.30
CA ILE A 40 0.66 -8.16 4.95
C ILE A 40 0.47 -8.12 3.44
N ALA A 41 -0.65 -7.61 2.97
CA ALA A 41 -0.88 -7.40 1.55
C ALA A 41 -1.25 -5.95 1.24
N GLY A 42 -1.11 -5.56 -0.03
CA GLY A 42 -1.55 -4.26 -0.47
C GLY A 42 -1.75 -4.19 -1.98
N TYR A 43 -2.46 -3.15 -2.42
CA TYR A 43 -2.59 -2.82 -3.83
C TYR A 43 -2.40 -1.32 -4.04
N SER A 44 -1.96 -0.92 -5.24
CA SER A 44 -1.69 0.48 -5.56
C SER A 44 -0.73 1.10 -4.53
N ALA A 45 -0.98 2.31 -4.06
CA ALA A 45 -0.22 2.95 -3.00
C ALA A 45 -0.09 2.07 -1.73
N GLY A 46 -1.11 1.27 -1.42
CA GLY A 46 -1.08 0.33 -0.30
C GLY A 46 -0.03 -0.77 -0.45
N SER A 47 0.32 -1.19 -1.66
CA SER A 47 1.41 -2.16 -1.87
C SER A 47 2.78 -1.57 -1.54
N LEU A 48 2.99 -0.28 -1.82
CA LEU A 48 4.20 0.45 -1.45
C LEU A 48 4.33 0.56 0.07
N VAL A 49 3.22 0.84 0.76
CA VAL A 49 3.18 0.86 2.23
C VAL A 49 3.47 -0.53 2.79
N ALA A 50 2.82 -1.56 2.25
CA ALA A 50 2.95 -2.94 2.74
C ALA A 50 4.41 -3.41 2.75
N VAL A 51 5.18 -3.15 1.68
CA VAL A 51 6.61 -3.52 1.63
C VAL A 51 7.45 -2.71 2.60
N LEU A 52 7.16 -1.41 2.78
CA LEU A 52 7.90 -0.56 3.73
C LEU A 52 7.65 -0.96 5.18
N LEU A 53 6.46 -1.43 5.51
CA LEU A 53 6.13 -1.90 6.86
C LEU A 53 6.83 -3.22 7.25
N LEU A 54 7.40 -3.94 6.30
CA LEU A 54 8.29 -5.09 6.61
C LEU A 54 9.65 -4.65 7.14
N LEU A 55 10.02 -3.38 7.00
CA LEU A 55 11.31 -2.85 7.40
C LEU A 55 11.20 -2.17 8.77
N PRO A 56 11.88 -2.68 9.82
CA PRO A 56 11.74 -2.15 11.18
C PRO A 56 12.19 -0.68 11.32
N ASP A 57 13.24 -0.28 10.56
CA ASP A 57 13.89 1.02 10.65
C ASP A 57 13.69 1.87 9.39
N CYS A 58 12.47 1.85 8.83
CA CYS A 58 12.17 2.62 7.63
C CYS A 58 12.34 4.13 7.87
N ASN A 59 13.27 4.77 7.15
CA ASN A 59 13.49 6.21 7.23
C ASN A 59 12.37 6.99 6.56
N THR A 60 11.31 7.26 7.31
CA THR A 60 10.13 7.97 6.84
C THR A 60 10.45 9.33 6.22
N HIS A 61 11.35 10.10 6.85
CA HIS A 61 11.72 11.44 6.37
C HIS A 61 12.45 11.38 5.04
N GLY A 62 13.42 10.47 4.89
CA GLY A 62 14.12 10.26 3.63
C GLY A 62 13.18 9.83 2.50
N ILE A 63 12.19 8.99 2.79
CA ILE A 63 11.18 8.59 1.80
C ILE A 63 10.33 9.81 1.38
N MET A 64 9.88 10.63 2.33
CA MET A 64 9.11 11.85 2.05
C MET A 64 9.89 12.82 1.14
N GLU A 65 11.15 13.09 1.48
CA GLU A 65 12.00 13.95 0.67
C GLU A 65 12.22 13.40 -0.73
N LEU A 66 12.48 12.11 -0.84
CA LEU A 66 12.73 11.45 -2.12
C LEU A 66 11.50 11.51 -3.03
N PHE A 67 10.31 11.17 -2.53
CA PHE A 67 9.06 11.32 -3.28
C PHE A 67 8.81 12.77 -3.71
N TYR A 68 8.96 13.73 -2.80
CA TYR A 68 8.71 15.13 -3.09
C TYR A 68 9.68 15.70 -4.14
N ASN A 69 10.97 15.44 -3.98
CA ASN A 69 12.00 15.97 -4.88
C ASN A 69 11.88 15.37 -6.28
N THR A 70 11.57 14.07 -6.39
CA THR A 70 11.44 13.41 -7.69
C THR A 70 10.22 13.93 -8.44
N VAL A 71 9.09 14.11 -7.77
CA VAL A 71 7.85 14.58 -8.41
C VAL A 71 7.89 16.06 -8.77
N ARG A 72 8.56 16.89 -7.99
CA ARG A 72 8.74 18.31 -8.33
C ARG A 72 9.43 18.51 -9.68
N CYS A 73 10.18 17.52 -10.14
CA CYS A 73 10.89 17.55 -11.43
C CYS A 73 10.12 16.86 -12.57
N CYS A 74 8.98 16.24 -12.31
CA CYS A 74 8.31 15.34 -13.24
C CYS A 74 6.83 15.69 -13.45
N ASN A 75 6.33 15.43 -14.65
CA ASN A 75 4.89 15.40 -14.92
C ASN A 75 4.30 14.04 -14.47
N LEU A 76 2.99 13.91 -14.49
CA LEU A 76 2.28 12.67 -14.08
C LEU A 76 2.73 11.39 -14.83
N CYS A 77 3.34 11.54 -16.01
CA CYS A 77 3.93 10.44 -16.77
C CYS A 77 5.17 9.83 -16.09
N ALA A 78 5.70 10.47 -15.05
CA ALA A 78 6.91 10.03 -14.35
C ALA A 78 6.62 9.20 -13.08
N LEU A 79 5.38 8.77 -12.87
CA LEU A 79 5.03 7.98 -11.68
C LEU A 79 5.81 6.66 -11.62
N GLU A 80 6.01 5.97 -12.75
CA GLU A 80 6.82 4.75 -12.78
C GLU A 80 8.29 5.01 -12.43
N PRO A 81 9.03 5.93 -13.10
CA PRO A 81 10.39 6.27 -12.69
C PRO A 81 10.48 6.69 -11.22
N LEU A 82 9.48 7.41 -10.71
CA LEU A 82 9.41 7.80 -9.31
C LEU A 82 9.36 6.59 -8.37
N ILE A 83 8.44 5.66 -8.61
CA ILE A 83 8.30 4.44 -7.80
C ILE A 83 9.61 3.63 -7.88
N ARG A 84 10.16 3.42 -9.07
CA ARG A 84 11.39 2.66 -9.27
C ARG A 84 12.57 3.27 -8.53
N SER A 85 12.79 4.57 -8.67
CA SER A 85 13.87 5.28 -7.99
C SER A 85 13.71 5.20 -6.48
N THR A 86 12.53 5.57 -5.98
CA THR A 86 12.25 5.60 -4.53
C THR A 86 12.37 4.21 -3.90
N MET A 87 11.73 3.22 -4.48
CA MET A 87 11.81 1.85 -3.95
C MET A 87 13.20 1.25 -4.14
N GLY A 88 13.88 1.60 -5.24
CA GLY A 88 15.26 1.21 -5.49
C GLY A 88 16.22 1.70 -4.41
N GLU A 89 16.05 2.93 -3.93
CA GLU A 89 16.87 3.52 -2.88
C GLU A 89 16.47 3.09 -1.47
N CYS A 90 15.16 3.01 -1.20
CA CYS A 90 14.66 2.72 0.15
C CYS A 90 14.70 1.24 0.55
N LEU A 91 14.57 0.33 -0.41
CA LEU A 91 14.51 -1.10 -0.13
C LEU A 91 15.92 -1.73 -0.10
N PRO A 92 16.24 -2.60 0.87
CA PRO A 92 17.52 -3.33 0.90
C PRO A 92 17.62 -4.32 -0.27
N THR A 93 18.83 -4.73 -0.61
CA THR A 93 19.10 -5.65 -1.74
C THR A 93 18.42 -7.02 -1.58
N ASN A 94 18.26 -7.49 -0.36
CA ASN A 94 17.62 -8.77 -0.03
C ASN A 94 16.12 -8.64 0.33
N ILE A 95 15.47 -7.56 -0.07
CA ILE A 95 14.04 -7.34 0.27
C ILE A 95 13.13 -8.47 -0.20
N HIS A 96 13.41 -9.07 -1.35
CA HIS A 96 12.66 -10.21 -1.88
C HIS A 96 12.69 -11.41 -0.92
N GLU A 97 13.82 -11.71 -0.30
CA GLU A 97 13.94 -12.79 0.71
C GLU A 97 13.12 -12.46 1.97
N ILE A 98 13.12 -11.19 2.41
CA ILE A 98 12.34 -10.72 3.57
C ILE A 98 10.84 -10.82 3.28
N ALA A 99 10.43 -10.49 2.05
CA ALA A 99 9.06 -10.37 1.60
C ALA A 99 8.40 -11.71 1.27
N ASN A 100 9.18 -12.68 0.74
CA ASN A 100 8.65 -13.96 0.30
C ASN A 100 7.84 -14.68 1.39
N GLY A 101 6.58 -14.98 1.07
CA GLY A 101 5.63 -15.62 1.97
C GLY A 101 5.05 -14.74 3.08
N LYS A 102 5.48 -13.46 3.20
CA LYS A 102 5.00 -12.50 4.21
C LYS A 102 4.30 -11.29 3.59
N LEU A 103 4.62 -10.98 2.35
CA LEU A 103 4.04 -9.89 1.57
C LEU A 103 3.15 -10.45 0.46
N GLY A 104 2.04 -9.78 0.19
CA GLY A 104 1.22 -9.98 -1.00
C GLY A 104 1.04 -8.68 -1.77
N ILE A 105 1.35 -8.68 -3.06
CA ILE A 105 1.05 -7.55 -3.95
C ILE A 105 -0.13 -7.94 -4.82
N ILE A 106 -1.23 -7.18 -4.70
CA ILE A 106 -2.47 -7.45 -5.40
C ILE A 106 -2.50 -6.62 -6.68
N LEU A 107 -2.83 -7.28 -7.78
CA LEU A 107 -2.84 -6.76 -9.14
C LEU A 107 -4.17 -7.09 -9.81
N CYS A 108 -4.59 -6.28 -10.78
CA CYS A 108 -5.63 -6.63 -11.74
C CYS A 108 -5.00 -7.30 -12.95
N ALA A 109 -5.37 -8.54 -13.26
CA ALA A 109 -4.93 -9.19 -14.48
C ALA A 109 -5.42 -8.40 -15.72
N ALA A 110 -4.54 -8.21 -16.71
CA ALA A 110 -4.85 -7.45 -17.92
C ALA A 110 -5.66 -8.24 -18.97
N ASN A 111 -6.08 -9.47 -18.62
CA ASN A 111 -6.96 -10.27 -19.45
C ASN A 111 -8.42 -9.76 -19.41
N ASN A 112 -9.29 -10.34 -20.23
CA ASN A 112 -10.69 -9.94 -20.31
C ASN A 112 -11.47 -10.13 -19.00
N ASP A 113 -10.99 -11.00 -18.10
CA ASP A 113 -11.69 -11.33 -16.86
C ASP A 113 -11.49 -10.27 -15.78
N ARG A 114 -10.40 -9.48 -15.85
CA ARG A 114 -10.06 -8.43 -14.87
C ARG A 114 -10.18 -8.91 -13.43
N GLN A 115 -9.63 -10.10 -13.15
CA GLN A 115 -9.64 -10.67 -11.81
C GLN A 115 -8.45 -10.18 -10.99
N CYS A 116 -8.61 -10.10 -9.68
CA CYS A 116 -7.50 -9.92 -8.77
C CYS A 116 -6.53 -11.09 -8.86
N LYS A 117 -5.24 -10.77 -8.84
CA LYS A 117 -4.14 -11.72 -8.71
C LYS A 117 -3.24 -11.23 -7.59
N MET A 118 -2.80 -12.11 -6.71
CA MET A 118 -1.82 -11.79 -5.67
C MET A 118 -0.50 -12.49 -5.98
N VAL A 119 0.58 -11.72 -5.95
CA VAL A 119 1.96 -12.22 -6.07
C VAL A 119 2.55 -12.22 -4.66
N ILE A 120 3.21 -13.31 -4.28
CA ILE A 120 3.73 -13.54 -2.91
C ILE A 120 5.19 -13.98 -2.86
N ASN A 121 5.82 -14.19 -4.02
CA ASN A 121 7.22 -14.59 -4.12
C ASN A 121 7.90 -13.87 -5.29
N TRP A 122 9.14 -13.51 -5.10
CA TRP A 122 10.00 -12.84 -6.07
C TRP A 122 11.41 -13.42 -6.03
N ASP A 123 12.07 -13.50 -7.18
CA ASP A 123 13.43 -14.03 -7.31
C ASP A 123 14.49 -12.93 -7.09
N SER A 124 14.09 -11.65 -7.17
CA SER A 124 14.99 -10.51 -6.99
C SER A 124 14.26 -9.26 -6.45
N LYS A 125 15.05 -8.27 -6.00
CA LYS A 125 14.55 -6.94 -5.64
C LYS A 125 13.89 -6.25 -6.83
N GLU A 126 14.50 -6.36 -7.99
CA GLU A 126 14.01 -5.78 -9.24
C GLU A 126 12.63 -6.34 -9.59
N GLU A 127 12.44 -7.64 -9.51
CA GLU A 127 11.15 -8.27 -9.77
C GLU A 127 10.06 -7.82 -8.78
N LEU A 128 10.42 -7.66 -7.51
CA LEU A 128 9.51 -7.10 -6.52
C LEU A 128 9.14 -5.66 -6.87
N ILE A 129 10.10 -4.81 -7.26
CA ILE A 129 9.83 -3.43 -7.69
C ILE A 129 8.97 -3.40 -8.94
N ASP A 130 9.19 -4.26 -9.91
CA ASP A 130 8.35 -4.39 -11.10
C ASP A 130 6.90 -4.73 -10.74
N CYS A 131 6.72 -5.61 -9.77
CA CYS A 131 5.41 -5.97 -9.25
C CYS A 131 4.72 -4.78 -8.53
N LEU A 132 5.47 -3.98 -7.76
CA LEU A 132 4.96 -2.75 -7.12
C LEU A 132 4.52 -1.72 -8.18
N VAL A 133 5.33 -1.50 -9.20
CA VAL A 133 5.00 -0.61 -10.33
C VAL A 133 3.73 -1.10 -11.02
N ALA A 134 3.63 -2.40 -11.32
CA ALA A 134 2.45 -2.97 -11.96
C ALA A 134 1.18 -2.81 -11.09
N SER A 135 1.31 -2.89 -9.75
CA SER A 135 0.20 -2.66 -8.82
C SER A 135 -0.27 -1.20 -8.79
N CYS A 136 0.61 -0.27 -9.13
CA CYS A 136 0.31 1.16 -9.23
C CYS A 136 -0.03 1.62 -10.65
N TYR A 137 -0.03 0.71 -11.64
CA TYR A 137 -0.20 1.09 -13.04
C TYR A 137 -1.63 1.50 -13.37
N ILE A 138 -1.79 2.78 -13.73
CA ILE A 138 -3.05 3.37 -14.17
C ILE A 138 -2.99 3.59 -15.68
N PRO A 139 -3.76 2.83 -16.49
CA PRO A 139 -3.83 3.05 -17.92
C PRO A 139 -4.19 4.49 -18.26
N PHE A 140 -3.66 5.01 -19.36
CA PHE A 140 -3.81 6.38 -19.87
C PHE A 140 -3.06 7.46 -19.08
N LEU A 141 -2.84 7.31 -17.79
CA LEU A 141 -2.04 8.22 -16.98
C LEU A 141 -0.54 7.93 -17.09
N MET A 142 -0.20 6.65 -17.20
CA MET A 142 1.19 6.16 -17.29
C MET A 142 1.55 5.66 -18.70
N ASP A 143 0.77 5.99 -19.71
CA ASP A 143 0.91 5.48 -21.09
C ASP A 143 2.22 5.89 -21.80
N GLY A 144 2.96 6.87 -21.25
CA GLY A 144 4.32 7.15 -21.64
C GLY A 144 5.36 6.17 -21.06
N CYS A 145 4.96 5.43 -20.06
CA CYS A 145 5.74 4.43 -19.34
C CYS A 145 5.15 3.07 -19.65
N ARG A 146 5.47 2.51 -20.81
CA ARG A 146 5.18 1.11 -21.07
C ARG A 146 6.00 0.28 -20.12
N THR A 147 5.36 -0.31 -19.13
CA THR A 147 5.86 -1.53 -18.54
C THR A 147 5.73 -2.60 -19.64
N ASP A 148 6.73 -2.68 -20.50
CA ASP A 148 6.93 -3.84 -21.41
C ASP A 148 7.24 -5.10 -20.58
N ASP A 149 6.92 -5.09 -19.31
CA ASP A 149 7.04 -6.21 -18.40
C ASP A 149 6.06 -7.28 -18.82
N LYS A 150 6.57 -8.08 -19.75
CA LYS A 150 5.93 -9.27 -20.33
C LYS A 150 5.49 -10.26 -19.24
N GLN A 151 6.03 -10.13 -18.01
CA GLN A 151 5.75 -11.05 -16.92
C GLN A 151 4.45 -10.73 -16.22
N TYR A 152 4.14 -9.46 -15.94
CA TYR A 152 2.97 -9.14 -15.12
C TYR A 152 1.74 -8.76 -15.93
N ARG A 153 1.82 -8.16 -17.11
CA ARG A 153 0.67 -7.69 -17.92
C ARG A 153 -0.54 -7.35 -17.05
N CYS A 154 -0.32 -6.52 -16.04
CA CYS A 154 -1.26 -6.26 -14.96
C CYS A 154 -1.48 -4.75 -14.81
N ARG A 155 -2.50 -4.38 -14.05
CA ARG A 155 -2.89 -3.00 -13.74
C ARG A 155 -3.13 -2.87 -12.25
N ASP A 156 -3.34 -1.65 -11.79
CA ASP A 156 -3.82 -1.40 -10.44
C ASP A 156 -5.08 -2.24 -10.15
N ALA A 157 -5.12 -2.83 -8.97
CA ALA A 157 -6.20 -3.72 -8.56
C ALA A 157 -7.57 -3.03 -8.49
N ILE A 158 -7.62 -1.69 -8.42
CA ILE A 158 -8.87 -0.91 -8.48
C ILE A 158 -9.68 -1.20 -9.74
N PHE A 159 -9.03 -1.65 -10.83
CA PHE A 159 -9.70 -2.04 -12.07
C PHE A 159 -10.25 -3.47 -12.06
N SER A 160 -10.08 -4.21 -10.98
CA SER A 160 -10.59 -5.58 -10.86
C SER A 160 -12.08 -5.60 -10.56
N ARG A 161 -12.77 -6.61 -11.12
CA ARG A 161 -14.20 -6.81 -10.89
C ARG A 161 -14.51 -7.46 -9.54
N ASN A 162 -13.57 -8.22 -8.99
CA ASN A 162 -13.73 -8.98 -7.77
C ASN A 162 -12.90 -8.43 -6.60
N LEU A 163 -12.40 -7.18 -6.66
CA LEU A 163 -11.57 -6.60 -5.62
C LEU A 163 -12.27 -6.67 -4.24
N TYR A 164 -13.53 -6.27 -4.18
CA TYR A 164 -14.30 -6.29 -2.93
C TYR A 164 -14.42 -7.70 -2.33
N GLU A 165 -14.68 -8.71 -3.16
CA GLU A 165 -14.74 -10.10 -2.67
C GLU A 165 -13.37 -10.59 -2.23
N PHE A 166 -12.33 -10.19 -2.95
CA PHE A 166 -10.95 -10.55 -2.64
C PHE A 166 -10.49 -9.96 -1.30
N THR A 167 -10.91 -8.73 -0.97
CA THR A 167 -10.55 -8.08 0.31
C THR A 167 -11.15 -8.75 1.53
N LYS A 168 -12.25 -9.51 1.39
CA LYS A 168 -12.87 -10.26 2.49
C LYS A 168 -12.02 -11.41 3.04
N GLU A 169 -10.94 -11.78 2.35
CA GLU A 169 -10.01 -12.83 2.80
C GLU A 169 -9.06 -12.36 3.91
N PHE A 170 -9.11 -11.07 4.26
CA PHE A 170 -8.23 -10.44 5.24
C PHE A 170 -8.95 -10.18 6.56
N ASP A 171 -8.23 -10.35 7.68
CA ASP A 171 -8.78 -10.16 9.02
C ASP A 171 -8.96 -8.68 9.37
N TYR A 172 -8.09 -7.84 8.82
CA TYR A 172 -8.12 -6.39 9.03
C TYR A 172 -7.71 -5.63 7.77
N ILE A 173 -8.33 -4.46 7.55
CA ILE A 173 -8.09 -3.61 6.38
C ILE A 173 -7.77 -2.20 6.84
N ILE A 174 -6.56 -1.72 6.53
CA ILE A 174 -6.19 -0.31 6.67
C ILE A 174 -6.64 0.43 5.42
N LYS A 175 -7.53 1.40 5.60
CA LYS A 175 -8.00 2.30 4.54
C LYS A 175 -8.12 3.73 5.06
N LYS A 176 -7.81 4.69 4.20
CA LYS A 176 -8.20 6.08 4.45
C LYS A 176 -9.62 6.27 3.94
N GLU A 177 -10.53 6.72 4.81
CA GLU A 177 -11.88 7.08 4.35
C GLU A 177 -11.79 8.22 3.34
N HIS A 178 -12.29 7.98 2.14
CA HIS A 178 -12.37 8.98 1.09
C HIS A 178 -13.74 9.64 1.13
N GLN A 179 -13.77 10.96 1.23
CA GLN A 179 -14.98 11.69 0.90
C GLN A 179 -15.24 11.53 -0.60
N ASN A 180 -16.43 11.05 -0.96
CA ASN A 180 -16.83 10.73 -2.35
C ASN A 180 -16.95 11.98 -3.22
N ASN A 181 -15.85 12.42 -3.83
CA ASN A 181 -15.80 13.63 -4.66
C ASN A 181 -15.47 13.37 -6.15
N GLY A 182 -15.66 12.14 -6.65
CA GLY A 182 -15.57 11.83 -8.09
C GLY A 182 -14.17 11.89 -8.71
N ILE A 183 -14.12 12.12 -10.03
CA ILE A 183 -12.88 12.08 -10.84
C ILE A 183 -11.84 13.13 -10.41
N ILE A 184 -12.26 14.31 -9.96
CA ILE A 184 -11.34 15.36 -9.50
C ILE A 184 -10.56 14.88 -8.29
N HIS A 185 -11.23 14.29 -7.34
CA HIS A 185 -10.60 13.74 -6.14
C HIS A 185 -9.63 12.59 -6.47
N PHE A 186 -9.94 11.78 -7.48
CA PHE A 186 -9.03 10.74 -7.98
C PHE A 186 -7.72 11.34 -8.53
N ILE A 187 -7.81 12.42 -9.32
CA ILE A 187 -6.63 13.10 -9.87
C ILE A 187 -5.79 13.74 -8.76
N GLU A 188 -6.43 14.41 -7.80
CA GLU A 188 -5.75 15.03 -6.65
C GLU A 188 -4.98 14.00 -5.81
N ASN A 189 -5.50 12.79 -5.66
CA ASN A 189 -4.84 11.74 -4.90
C ASN A 189 -3.61 11.12 -5.60
N ILE A 190 -3.42 11.36 -6.90
CA ILE A 190 -2.25 10.87 -7.63
C ILE A 190 -1.07 11.85 -7.53
N ILE A 191 -1.34 13.10 -7.19
CA ILE A 191 -0.31 14.12 -7.03
C ILE A 191 0.33 13.96 -5.64
N PRO A 192 1.67 13.88 -5.56
CA PRO A 192 2.35 13.81 -4.26
C PRO A 192 2.10 15.06 -3.44
N VAL A 193 1.81 14.84 -2.18
CA VAL A 193 1.58 15.90 -1.21
C VAL A 193 2.91 16.52 -0.74
N PRO A 194 2.94 17.80 -0.38
CA PRO A 194 4.11 18.44 0.22
C PRO A 194 4.58 17.71 1.49
N PRO A 195 5.88 17.77 1.84
CA PRO A 195 6.41 17.06 3.01
C PRO A 195 5.70 17.39 4.32
N GLY A 196 5.29 18.64 4.53
CA GLY A 196 4.52 19.05 5.72
C GLY A 196 3.17 18.33 5.81
N GLU A 197 2.41 18.31 4.73
CA GLU A 197 1.14 17.58 4.65
C GLU A 197 1.34 16.06 4.80
N ALA A 198 2.42 15.52 4.24
CA ALA A 198 2.76 14.11 4.41
C ALA A 198 3.02 13.76 5.88
N VAL A 199 3.71 14.63 6.62
CA VAL A 199 3.93 14.48 8.07
C VAL A 199 2.60 14.48 8.82
N ASP A 200 1.71 15.42 8.51
CA ASP A 200 0.39 15.50 9.14
C ASP A 200 -0.43 14.22 8.86
N LEU A 201 -0.41 13.72 7.64
CA LEU A 201 -1.11 12.49 7.29
C LEU A 201 -0.56 11.26 8.02
N VAL A 202 0.76 11.15 8.18
CA VAL A 202 1.38 10.08 8.97
C VAL A 202 0.93 10.17 10.43
N TYR A 203 0.97 11.37 11.02
CA TYR A 203 0.53 11.59 12.39
C TYR A 203 -0.95 11.27 12.60
N HIS A 204 -1.81 11.69 11.68
CA HIS A 204 -3.23 11.34 11.72
C HIS A 204 -3.46 9.82 11.64
N GLY A 205 -2.70 9.12 10.80
CA GLY A 205 -2.75 7.65 10.74
C GLY A 205 -2.30 7.00 12.04
N GLU A 206 -1.22 7.49 12.65
CA GLU A 206 -0.74 7.00 13.95
C GLU A 206 -1.78 7.20 15.06
N LEU A 207 -2.43 8.37 15.12
CA LEU A 207 -3.50 8.65 16.09
C LEU A 207 -4.72 7.76 15.88
N ALA A 208 -5.17 7.59 14.63
CA ALA A 208 -6.30 6.74 14.30
C ALA A 208 -6.05 5.29 14.73
N SER A 209 -4.87 4.75 14.42
CA SER A 209 -4.49 3.40 14.85
C SER A 209 -4.45 3.24 16.37
N ALA A 210 -3.92 4.24 17.08
CA ALA A 210 -3.88 4.22 18.55
C ALA A 210 -5.29 4.21 19.16
N TYR A 211 -6.24 4.95 18.54
CA TYR A 211 -7.64 4.97 18.95
C TYR A 211 -8.33 3.63 18.70
N ASP A 212 -8.16 3.06 17.51
CA ASP A 212 -8.79 1.79 17.13
C ASP A 212 -8.29 0.62 17.99
N CYS A 213 -6.98 0.58 18.27
CA CYS A 213 -6.40 -0.45 19.12
C CYS A 213 -6.93 -0.40 20.57
N ASN A 214 -7.17 0.81 21.11
CA ASN A 214 -7.74 0.97 22.45
C ASN A 214 -9.24 0.61 22.53
N ASN A 215 -9.97 0.70 21.42
CA ASN A 215 -11.41 0.39 21.37
C ASN A 215 -11.72 -1.09 21.07
N VAL A 216 -10.77 -1.85 20.56
CA VAL A 216 -10.96 -3.30 20.34
C VAL A 216 -11.16 -4.05 21.66
N ASP A 217 -10.61 -3.55 22.78
CA ASP A 217 -10.80 -4.15 24.10
C ASP A 217 -12.17 -3.85 24.74
N ASP A 218 -12.86 -2.75 24.35
CA ASP A 218 -14.14 -2.33 24.97
C ASP A 218 -15.39 -2.90 24.29
N THR A 219 -15.33 -3.35 23.04
CA THR A 219 -16.51 -3.88 22.33
C THR A 219 -16.90 -5.31 22.74
N SER A 220 -16.10 -5.96 23.59
CA SER A 220 -16.43 -7.29 24.13
C SER A 220 -17.46 -7.27 25.28
N ASN A 221 -17.89 -6.09 25.75
CA ASN A 221 -18.78 -5.95 26.91
C ASN A 221 -20.21 -5.47 26.61
N SER A 222 -20.64 -5.32 25.34
CA SER A 222 -21.97 -4.77 25.01
C SER A 222 -22.87 -5.72 24.22
N PHE A 223 -22.86 -7.03 24.51
CA PHE A 223 -23.93 -7.94 24.13
C PHE A 223 -24.24 -8.85 25.32
N ILE A 224 -25.09 -8.36 26.20
CA ILE A 224 -25.99 -9.17 27.07
C ILE A 224 -27.43 -8.80 26.73
#